data_2035743f6b0db55bdb89b8020c8964c1
#
_entry.id   2035743f6b0db55bdb89b8020c8964c1
#
_cell.length_a   1.000
_cell.length_b   1.000
_cell.length_c   1.000
_cell.angle_alpha   90.00
_cell.angle_beta   90.00
_cell.angle_gamma   90.00
#
_symmetry.space_group_name_H-M   'P 1'
#
loop_
_entity.id
_entity.type
_entity.pdbx_description
1 polymer ?
#
loop_
_entity_poly.entity_id
_entity_poly.type
_entity_poly.pdbx_seq_one_letter_code
_entity_poly.pdbx_strand_id
1 'polypeptide(L)'
;LVGSEMCIRDRGMFLINRNGGTALTSAFAAVPKTKKQGGHNQLQILVTERENYIASCQPKAKLPWRIIVVARNDKELADNDMVYKLAAPSRMKDISWIRPGKVAWEWWNHWGIKGVDFEAGINNETYMHYIDFASRHGIEYVILDEGWAVNLKADLFQIVPEIDLKKLTAYARQKNVGLILWAGYHAFARDMEHVCKHYSEMGIKGFKIDFMDRDDQEMVDFHYRAAEIAAKYKLMVDFHGTYKPTGLNRTYPNVINYEAVHGLEQMKWSDIHTDQVTYDVTMPFIRMLAGPVDYTQGAMHNANKRCYHSSMDTPMSQGTRCRQLAEYVVFESPLNMLCDSPTNYDREEECTEFIATIPTVWEQTIAMNGEIGKYITMARRKGDVWYVGSLTNWDARTLTLDLSFLGAGRWKAEMFHDGVNANRLASDYQKTVTDIPASRKLTVKMAQGGGCALKIYKE
;
A
#
# COMPACT_ATOMS: atom_id res chain seq x y z
N LEU A 1 6.41 13.43 15.04
CA LEU A 1 6.97 12.15 14.61
C LEU A 1 8.49 12.21 14.66
N VAL A 2 9.15 11.23 15.23
CA VAL A 2 10.62 11.18 15.28
C VAL A 2 11.07 9.95 14.52
N GLY A 3 11.93 10.11 13.55
CA GLY A 3 12.49 9.02 12.79
C GLY A 3 14.01 9.09 12.71
N SER A 4 14.68 7.96 12.59
CA SER A 4 16.09 7.89 12.25
C SER A 4 16.32 6.85 11.16
N GLU A 5 17.31 7.07 10.28
CA GLU A 5 17.60 6.17 9.14
C GLU A 5 18.02 4.75 9.54
N MET A 6 18.39 4.51 10.78
CA MET A 6 18.92 3.20 11.22
C MET A 6 18.03 2.45 12.21
N CYS A 7 17.01 3.07 12.77
CA CYS A 7 16.29 2.43 13.89
C CYS A 7 14.88 2.98 14.01
N ILE A 8 14.01 2.75 13.04
CA ILE A 8 12.62 3.16 13.19
C ILE A 8 11.74 1.94 13.29
N ARG A 9 11.11 1.82 14.43
CA ARG A 9 10.10 0.82 14.70
C ARG A 9 8.72 1.35 14.37
N ASP A 10 7.84 0.49 13.90
CA ASP A 10 6.40 0.72 13.94
C ASP A 10 5.91 1.02 15.35
N ARG A 11 6.58 0.43 16.33
CA ARG A 11 6.29 0.57 17.76
C ARG A 11 7.14 1.63 18.46
N GLY A 12 8.01 2.31 17.76
CA GLY A 12 9.19 2.95 18.32
C GLY A 12 9.05 4.38 18.78
N MET A 13 7.86 4.96 18.76
CA MET A 13 7.71 6.27 19.36
C MET A 13 6.44 6.36 20.17
N PHE A 14 6.67 6.35 21.47
CA PHE A 14 5.64 6.70 22.42
C PHE A 14 5.95 8.08 23.00
N LEU A 15 4.97 8.98 22.95
CA LEU A 15 4.97 10.15 23.83
C LEU A 15 4.69 9.60 25.22
N ILE A 16 5.73 9.43 26.02
CA ILE A 16 5.57 9.08 27.42
C ILE A 16 5.54 10.37 28.21
N ASN A 17 4.36 10.78 28.58
CA ASN A 17 4.19 11.81 29.58
C ASN A 17 4.46 11.20 30.97
N ARG A 18 5.68 11.33 31.46
CA ARG A 18 6.02 11.00 32.85
C ARG A 18 5.95 12.26 33.69
N ASN A 19 5.04 12.31 34.66
CA ASN A 19 4.92 13.37 35.66
C ASN A 19 4.68 14.78 35.08
N GLY A 20 3.84 14.91 34.04
CA GLY A 20 3.48 16.22 33.49
C GLY A 20 4.55 16.88 32.60
N GLY A 21 5.64 16.17 32.28
CA GLY A 21 6.66 16.59 31.32
C GLY A 21 6.42 16.00 29.94
N THR A 22 6.80 16.68 28.89
CA THR A 22 6.84 16.15 27.52
C THR A 22 8.20 15.53 27.25
N ALA A 23 8.34 14.22 27.45
CA ALA A 23 9.54 13.48 27.06
C ALA A 23 9.19 12.52 25.91
N LEU A 24 9.97 12.58 24.83
CA LEU A 24 9.92 11.62 23.74
C LEU A 24 10.96 10.53 24.01
N THR A 25 10.52 9.30 24.24
CA THR A 25 11.40 8.17 24.45
C THR A 25 11.28 7.21 23.27
N SER A 26 12.39 6.92 22.59
CA SER A 26 12.45 5.85 21.60
C SER A 26 12.80 4.53 22.26
N ALA A 27 12.10 3.45 21.88
CA ALA A 27 12.45 2.10 22.25
C ALA A 27 13.02 1.38 21.01
N PHE A 28 14.28 0.95 21.05
CA PHE A 28 14.93 0.22 19.98
C PHE A 28 15.15 -1.24 20.41
N ALA A 29 15.00 -2.19 19.45
CA ALA A 29 15.34 -3.56 19.72
C ALA A 29 16.86 -3.71 19.87
N ALA A 30 17.25 -4.44 20.89
CA ALA A 30 18.62 -4.86 21.03
C ALA A 30 19.02 -5.86 19.93
N VAL A 31 20.30 -5.93 19.61
CA VAL A 31 20.86 -6.84 18.60
C VAL A 31 20.50 -8.29 18.95
N PRO A 32 20.07 -9.12 17.98
CA PRO A 32 19.85 -10.54 18.19
C PRO A 32 21.12 -11.27 18.62
N LYS A 33 21.02 -12.06 19.69
CA LYS A 33 22.09 -12.93 20.16
C LYS A 33 21.91 -14.36 19.66
N THR A 34 20.72 -14.92 19.89
CA THR A 34 20.35 -16.24 19.40
C THR A 34 19.06 -16.18 18.61
N LYS A 35 18.96 -17.01 17.58
CA LYS A 35 17.85 -17.02 16.64
C LYS A 35 17.50 -18.45 16.26
N LYS A 36 16.23 -18.67 15.89
CA LYS A 36 15.76 -19.92 15.30
C LYS A 36 14.78 -19.66 14.16
N GLN A 37 14.73 -20.54 13.19
CA GLN A 37 13.67 -20.57 12.19
C GLN A 37 12.33 -20.90 12.86
N GLY A 38 11.26 -20.27 12.42
CA GLY A 38 9.91 -20.47 12.98
C GLY A 38 8.89 -19.50 12.39
N GLY A 39 7.86 -19.20 13.17
CA GLY A 39 6.79 -18.30 12.79
C GLY A 39 5.88 -18.89 11.72
N HIS A 40 5.17 -18.01 11.00
CA HIS A 40 4.23 -18.40 9.95
C HIS A 40 4.94 -19.24 8.88
N ASN A 41 4.44 -20.45 8.64
CA ASN A 41 4.96 -21.41 7.65
C ASN A 41 6.51 -21.58 7.65
N GLN A 42 7.17 -21.38 8.79
CA GLN A 42 8.65 -21.45 8.93
C GLN A 42 9.39 -20.35 8.11
N LEU A 43 8.72 -19.27 7.81
CA LEU A 43 9.23 -18.19 6.94
C LEU A 43 9.88 -17.04 7.71
N GLN A 44 9.90 -17.11 9.05
CA GLN A 44 10.51 -16.11 9.92
C GLN A 44 11.78 -16.61 10.58
N ILE A 45 12.57 -15.67 11.08
CA ILE A 45 13.69 -15.93 12.00
C ILE A 45 13.36 -15.28 13.34
N LEU A 46 12.95 -16.10 14.29
CA LEU A 46 12.55 -15.67 15.62
C LEU A 46 13.79 -15.42 16.49
N VAL A 47 13.86 -14.27 17.13
CA VAL A 47 14.91 -13.95 18.09
C VAL A 47 14.56 -14.55 19.43
N THR A 48 15.41 -15.44 19.98
CA THR A 48 15.21 -16.12 21.25
C THR A 48 15.95 -15.43 22.40
N GLU A 49 17.10 -14.80 22.11
CA GLU A 49 17.84 -13.97 23.06
C GLU A 49 18.37 -12.72 22.36
N ARG A 50 18.51 -11.64 23.11
CA ARG A 50 19.07 -10.38 22.63
C ARG A 50 20.29 -9.98 23.45
N GLU A 51 21.21 -9.26 22.82
CA GLU A 51 22.31 -8.60 23.45
C GLU A 51 21.84 -7.45 24.37
N ASN A 52 22.74 -6.90 25.17
CA ASN A 52 22.46 -5.75 26.03
C ASN A 52 22.70 -4.39 25.35
N TYR A 53 22.92 -4.37 24.04
CA TYR A 53 23.14 -3.18 23.22
C TYR A 53 22.25 -3.19 21.98
N ILE A 54 21.93 -1.99 21.45
CA ILE A 54 20.99 -1.83 20.33
C ILE A 54 21.66 -1.80 18.97
N ALA A 55 22.95 -1.49 18.91
CA ALA A 55 23.70 -1.43 17.66
C ALA A 55 25.20 -1.61 17.89
N SER A 56 25.89 -2.17 16.90
CA SER A 56 27.33 -2.18 16.77
C SER A 56 27.74 -1.34 15.57
N CYS A 57 28.57 -0.33 15.78
CA CYS A 57 28.95 0.62 14.74
C CYS A 57 30.47 0.66 14.55
N GLN A 58 30.92 0.86 13.33
CA GLN A 58 32.34 1.11 13.05
C GLN A 58 32.79 2.45 13.67
N PRO A 59 34.05 2.59 14.08
CA PRO A 59 34.58 3.88 14.49
C PRO A 59 34.34 4.96 13.42
N LYS A 60 33.85 6.13 13.82
CA LYS A 60 33.53 7.24 12.93
C LYS A 60 32.28 7.01 12.05
N ALA A 61 31.43 6.03 12.35
CA ALA A 61 30.15 5.87 11.67
C ALA A 61 29.31 7.15 11.82
N LYS A 62 28.66 7.55 10.74
CA LYS A 62 27.66 8.62 10.81
C LYS A 62 26.42 8.07 11.49
N LEU A 63 25.99 8.75 12.55
CA LEU A 63 24.73 8.41 13.21
C LEU A 63 23.54 8.93 12.39
N PRO A 64 22.40 8.26 12.48
CA PRO A 64 21.21 8.65 11.75
C PRO A 64 20.61 9.95 12.29
N TRP A 65 19.90 10.67 11.42
CA TRP A 65 19.10 11.81 11.80
C TRP A 65 17.89 11.38 12.64
N ARG A 66 17.54 12.19 13.61
CA ARG A 66 16.25 12.14 14.28
C ARG A 66 15.42 13.31 13.80
N ILE A 67 14.23 13.00 13.27
CA ILE A 67 13.37 14.00 12.65
C ILE A 67 12.18 14.25 13.58
N ILE A 68 11.94 15.49 13.94
CA ILE A 68 10.74 15.95 14.64
C ILE A 68 10.00 16.87 13.68
N VAL A 69 8.79 16.47 13.30
CA VAL A 69 7.91 17.28 12.46
C VAL A 69 6.95 18.05 13.37
N VAL A 70 6.93 19.37 13.23
CA VAL A 70 6.01 20.26 13.94
C VAL A 70 5.10 20.90 12.90
N ALA A 71 3.81 20.66 13.00
CA ALA A 71 2.79 21.22 12.11
C ALA A 71 1.91 22.23 12.85
N ARG A 72 1.41 23.25 12.15
CA ARG A 72 0.48 24.25 12.70
C ARG A 72 -0.95 23.76 12.71
N ASN A 73 -1.26 22.83 11.81
CA ASN A 73 -2.55 22.17 11.69
C ASN A 73 -2.32 20.78 11.09
N ASP A 74 -3.32 19.91 11.21
CA ASP A 74 -3.19 18.50 10.87
C ASP A 74 -2.86 18.28 9.39
N LYS A 75 -3.46 19.04 8.47
CA LYS A 75 -3.26 18.83 7.03
C LYS A 75 -1.79 19.01 6.59
N GLU A 76 -1.00 19.84 7.29
CA GLU A 76 0.43 20.00 7.01
C GLU A 76 1.26 18.73 7.27
N LEU A 77 0.67 17.72 7.93
CA LEU A 77 1.29 16.41 8.11
C LEU A 77 1.04 15.49 6.91
N ALA A 78 -0.11 15.62 6.25
CA ALA A 78 -0.56 14.67 5.24
C ALA A 78 0.18 14.75 3.89
N ASP A 79 0.74 15.92 3.55
CA ASP A 79 1.57 16.10 2.35
C ASP A 79 3.04 16.40 2.69
N ASN A 80 3.47 16.07 3.92
CA ASN A 80 4.83 16.28 4.38
C ASN A 80 5.76 15.17 3.89
N ASP A 81 6.80 15.55 3.17
CA ASP A 81 7.80 14.65 2.59
C ASP A 81 9.21 14.79 3.21
N MET A 82 9.27 15.30 4.45
CA MET A 82 10.53 15.61 5.13
C MET A 82 11.42 14.36 5.30
N VAL A 83 10.85 13.21 5.61
CA VAL A 83 11.59 11.95 5.75
C VAL A 83 12.30 11.61 4.44
N TYR A 84 11.60 11.70 3.32
CA TYR A 84 12.16 11.47 1.99
C TYR A 84 13.26 12.52 1.67
N LYS A 85 13.00 13.80 1.92
CA LYS A 85 13.95 14.89 1.61
C LYS A 85 15.26 14.80 2.41
N LEU A 86 15.20 14.33 3.65
CA LEU A 86 16.37 14.20 4.54
C LEU A 86 17.11 12.87 4.36
N ALA A 87 16.51 11.89 3.72
CA ALA A 87 17.15 10.61 3.45
C ALA A 87 18.37 10.75 2.52
N ALA A 88 19.25 9.77 2.57
CA ALA A 88 20.43 9.74 1.70
C ALA A 88 20.05 9.74 0.22
N PRO A 89 20.81 10.42 -0.65
CA PRO A 89 20.53 10.45 -2.08
C PRO A 89 20.61 9.06 -2.70
N SER A 90 20.00 8.92 -3.88
CA SER A 90 20.00 7.65 -4.61
C SER A 90 21.42 7.13 -4.86
N ARG A 91 21.61 5.84 -4.61
CA ARG A 91 22.81 5.07 -4.96
C ARG A 91 22.70 4.43 -6.36
N MET A 92 21.52 4.50 -6.98
CA MET A 92 21.26 3.93 -8.29
C MET A 92 21.52 4.94 -9.39
N LYS A 93 22.27 4.54 -10.42
CA LYS A 93 22.57 5.37 -11.60
C LYS A 93 21.47 5.31 -12.66
N ASP A 94 20.84 4.16 -12.82
CA ASP A 94 19.75 3.91 -13.76
C ASP A 94 18.50 3.45 -13.01
N ILE A 95 17.45 4.25 -13.06
CA ILE A 95 16.14 3.97 -12.49
C ILE A 95 15.05 3.85 -13.58
N SER A 96 15.41 3.94 -14.84
CA SER A 96 14.48 3.96 -15.97
C SER A 96 13.65 2.68 -16.13
N TRP A 97 14.13 1.58 -15.55
CA TRP A 97 13.46 0.28 -15.55
C TRP A 97 12.40 0.13 -14.45
N ILE A 98 12.43 0.99 -13.43
CA ILE A 98 11.42 0.98 -12.36
C ILE A 98 10.12 1.50 -12.95
N ARG A 99 9.07 0.70 -12.85
CA ARG A 99 7.75 1.00 -13.39
C ARG A 99 6.71 0.93 -12.27
N PRO A 100 6.35 2.06 -11.64
CA PRO A 100 5.20 2.11 -10.74
C PRO A 100 3.92 1.69 -11.47
N GLY A 101 2.99 1.08 -10.76
CA GLY A 101 1.75 0.61 -11.38
C GLY A 101 0.79 -0.01 -10.38
N LYS A 102 -0.34 -0.46 -10.90
CA LYS A 102 -1.38 -1.18 -10.16
C LYS A 102 -1.14 -2.68 -10.27
N VAL A 103 -1.59 -3.40 -9.24
CA VAL A 103 -1.40 -4.84 -9.11
C VAL A 103 -2.73 -5.52 -8.84
N ALA A 104 -3.14 -6.46 -9.67
CA ALA A 104 -4.24 -7.37 -9.35
C ALA A 104 -3.73 -8.43 -8.36
N TRP A 105 -4.41 -8.53 -7.22
CA TRP A 105 -3.99 -9.33 -6.07
C TRP A 105 -5.09 -10.27 -5.62
N GLU A 106 -4.77 -11.56 -5.49
CA GLU A 106 -5.75 -12.64 -5.33
C GLU A 106 -5.97 -13.09 -3.88
N TRP A 107 -5.01 -12.84 -3.01
CA TRP A 107 -4.99 -13.42 -1.67
C TRP A 107 -6.13 -12.90 -0.79
N TRP A 108 -6.40 -11.57 -0.82
CA TRP A 108 -7.45 -11.00 0.03
C TRP A 108 -8.84 -11.53 -0.32
N ASN A 109 -9.16 -11.63 -1.61
CA ASN A 109 -10.45 -12.10 -2.09
C ASN A 109 -10.56 -13.64 -2.13
N HIS A 110 -9.54 -14.35 -1.61
CA HIS A 110 -9.49 -15.81 -1.54
C HIS A 110 -9.74 -16.48 -2.89
N TRP A 111 -9.06 -15.99 -3.94
CA TRP A 111 -9.26 -16.46 -5.33
C TRP A 111 -10.73 -16.47 -5.76
N GLY A 112 -11.54 -15.50 -5.30
CA GLY A 112 -13.00 -15.45 -5.39
C GLY A 112 -13.56 -15.25 -6.79
N ILE A 113 -13.03 -15.97 -7.79
CA ILE A 113 -13.47 -15.95 -9.17
C ILE A 113 -14.73 -16.80 -9.31
N LYS A 114 -15.70 -16.33 -10.12
CA LYS A 114 -16.96 -17.03 -10.41
C LYS A 114 -17.22 -17.06 -11.91
N GLY A 115 -17.96 -18.09 -12.36
CA GLY A 115 -18.35 -18.22 -13.76
C GLY A 115 -17.23 -18.71 -14.68
N VAL A 116 -16.23 -19.40 -14.12
CA VAL A 116 -15.14 -20.07 -14.83
C VAL A 116 -15.36 -21.58 -14.87
N ASP A 117 -14.67 -22.27 -15.75
CA ASP A 117 -14.77 -23.73 -15.96
C ASP A 117 -13.60 -24.53 -15.33
N PHE A 118 -12.88 -23.87 -14.40
CA PHE A 118 -11.80 -24.46 -13.61
C PHE A 118 -11.99 -24.15 -12.11
N GLU A 119 -11.34 -24.93 -11.26
CA GLU A 119 -11.30 -24.68 -9.83
C GLU A 119 -10.32 -23.52 -9.54
N ALA A 120 -10.82 -22.42 -8.95
CA ALA A 120 -10.00 -21.27 -8.60
C ALA A 120 -9.14 -21.58 -7.38
N GLY A 121 -7.90 -21.11 -7.40
CA GLY A 121 -6.90 -21.32 -6.35
C GLY A 121 -5.49 -21.09 -6.85
N ILE A 122 -4.52 -21.71 -6.19
CA ILE A 122 -3.11 -21.62 -6.58
C ILE A 122 -2.85 -22.54 -7.76
N ASN A 123 -3.15 -22.10 -8.97
CA ASN A 123 -2.94 -22.84 -10.21
C ASN A 123 -2.79 -21.91 -11.41
N ASN A 124 -2.28 -22.43 -12.51
CA ASN A 124 -2.03 -21.65 -13.72
C ASN A 124 -3.28 -20.99 -14.30
N GLU A 125 -4.42 -21.68 -14.28
CA GLU A 125 -5.68 -21.21 -14.86
C GLU A 125 -6.16 -19.95 -14.14
N THR A 126 -6.09 -19.93 -12.82
CA THR A 126 -6.43 -18.79 -11.97
C THR A 126 -5.54 -17.58 -12.31
N TYR A 127 -4.21 -17.76 -12.33
CA TYR A 127 -3.32 -16.63 -12.61
C TYR A 127 -3.40 -16.15 -14.06
N MET A 128 -3.68 -17.04 -15.03
CA MET A 128 -3.97 -16.61 -16.40
C MET A 128 -5.25 -15.77 -16.48
N HIS A 129 -6.27 -16.10 -15.71
CA HIS A 129 -7.50 -15.30 -15.61
C HIS A 129 -7.23 -13.91 -15.01
N TYR A 130 -6.41 -13.80 -13.94
CA TYR A 130 -5.97 -12.52 -13.39
C TYR A 130 -5.13 -11.72 -14.39
N ILE A 131 -4.26 -12.35 -15.17
CA ILE A 131 -3.47 -11.69 -16.22
C ILE A 131 -4.38 -11.16 -17.32
N ASP A 132 -5.42 -11.89 -17.74
CA ASP A 132 -6.40 -11.43 -18.73
C ASP A 132 -7.21 -10.24 -18.21
N PHE A 133 -7.64 -10.28 -16.95
CA PHE A 133 -8.28 -9.15 -16.28
C PHE A 133 -7.37 -7.93 -16.27
N ALA A 134 -6.14 -8.07 -15.79
CA ALA A 134 -5.17 -6.98 -15.73
C ALA A 134 -4.92 -6.37 -17.11
N SER A 135 -4.76 -7.20 -18.13
CA SER A 135 -4.56 -6.77 -19.53
C SER A 135 -5.76 -5.98 -20.08
N ARG A 136 -7.00 -6.44 -19.82
CA ARG A 136 -8.23 -5.75 -20.29
C ARG A 136 -8.38 -4.36 -19.70
N HIS A 137 -8.04 -4.18 -18.43
CA HIS A 137 -8.22 -2.92 -17.72
C HIS A 137 -6.95 -2.04 -17.67
N GLY A 138 -5.85 -2.47 -18.31
CA GLY A 138 -4.58 -1.74 -18.30
C GLY A 138 -3.93 -1.69 -16.91
N ILE A 139 -4.13 -2.72 -16.10
CA ILE A 139 -3.44 -2.95 -14.84
C ILE A 139 -2.06 -3.51 -15.15
N GLU A 140 -1.02 -2.92 -14.57
CA GLU A 140 0.36 -3.19 -14.95
C GLU A 140 0.86 -4.54 -14.49
N TYR A 141 0.36 -5.05 -13.35
CA TYR A 141 0.91 -6.24 -12.71
C TYR A 141 -0.16 -7.21 -12.19
N VAL A 142 0.26 -8.47 -12.06
CA VAL A 142 -0.40 -9.48 -11.21
C VAL A 142 0.66 -9.98 -10.22
N ILE A 143 0.28 -10.14 -8.98
CA ILE A 143 1.12 -10.77 -7.97
C ILE A 143 0.66 -12.22 -7.74
N LEU A 144 1.61 -13.13 -7.61
CA LEU A 144 1.39 -14.45 -7.03
C LEU A 144 1.76 -14.32 -5.55
N ASP A 145 0.75 -14.27 -4.68
CA ASP A 145 0.94 -14.17 -3.24
C ASP A 145 1.36 -15.53 -2.63
N GLU A 146 1.35 -15.70 -1.31
CA GLU A 146 1.84 -16.91 -0.65
C GLU A 146 1.18 -18.18 -1.20
N GLY A 147 1.99 -19.22 -1.46
CA GLY A 147 1.55 -20.54 -1.85
C GLY A 147 2.05 -21.04 -3.20
N TRP A 148 2.63 -20.20 -4.05
CA TRP A 148 3.25 -20.66 -5.31
C TRP A 148 4.54 -21.47 -5.08
N ALA A 149 5.21 -21.26 -3.95
CA ALA A 149 6.34 -22.07 -3.47
C ALA A 149 5.90 -22.99 -2.34
N VAL A 150 6.54 -24.16 -2.22
CA VAL A 150 6.16 -25.20 -1.25
C VAL A 150 6.27 -24.70 0.18
N ASN A 151 5.16 -24.74 0.91
CA ASN A 151 5.09 -24.33 2.32
C ASN A 151 6.03 -25.15 3.23
N LEU A 152 6.44 -24.52 4.35
CA LEU A 152 7.30 -25.10 5.40
C LEU A 152 8.75 -25.38 4.99
N LYS A 153 9.13 -25.14 3.73
CA LYS A 153 10.48 -25.39 3.22
C LYS A 153 11.36 -24.15 3.24
N ALA A 154 10.75 -22.96 3.22
CA ALA A 154 11.47 -21.69 3.06
C ALA A 154 12.50 -21.74 1.92
N ASP A 155 12.06 -22.24 0.77
CA ASP A 155 12.88 -22.45 -0.44
C ASP A 155 12.08 -22.03 -1.68
N LEU A 156 12.45 -20.89 -2.23
CA LEU A 156 11.76 -20.31 -3.38
C LEU A 156 11.99 -21.06 -4.70
N PHE A 157 12.89 -22.07 -4.72
CA PHE A 157 13.12 -22.89 -5.90
C PHE A 157 12.24 -24.17 -5.91
N GLN A 158 11.53 -24.45 -4.82
CA GLN A 158 10.55 -25.52 -4.74
C GLN A 158 9.15 -24.98 -5.06
N ILE A 159 8.83 -24.95 -6.35
CA ILE A 159 7.54 -24.49 -6.86
C ILE A 159 6.51 -25.60 -6.69
N VAL A 160 5.26 -25.26 -6.33
CA VAL A 160 4.16 -26.25 -6.26
C VAL A 160 3.83 -26.81 -7.66
N PRO A 161 3.38 -28.08 -7.78
CA PRO A 161 3.15 -28.72 -9.09
C PRO A 161 2.12 -28.01 -9.97
N GLU A 162 1.18 -27.31 -9.35
CA GLU A 162 0.07 -26.60 -10.01
C GLU A 162 0.52 -25.28 -10.70
N ILE A 163 1.75 -24.83 -10.42
CA ILE A 163 2.30 -23.57 -10.95
C ILE A 163 3.48 -23.83 -11.89
N ASP A 164 3.33 -23.38 -13.13
CA ASP A 164 4.40 -23.26 -14.12
C ASP A 164 4.73 -21.77 -14.34
N LEU A 165 5.70 -21.25 -13.60
CA LEU A 165 6.12 -19.85 -13.71
C LEU A 165 6.66 -19.49 -15.10
N LYS A 166 7.25 -20.43 -15.85
CA LYS A 166 7.71 -20.16 -17.21
C LYS A 166 6.54 -19.94 -18.16
N LYS A 167 5.50 -20.78 -18.04
CA LYS A 167 4.24 -20.62 -18.79
C LYS A 167 3.58 -19.28 -18.43
N LEU A 168 3.46 -18.97 -17.13
CA LEU A 168 2.81 -17.75 -16.66
C LEU A 168 3.57 -16.47 -17.08
N THR A 169 4.90 -16.45 -16.99
CA THR A 169 5.70 -15.29 -17.43
C THR A 169 5.65 -15.10 -18.95
N ALA A 170 5.62 -16.18 -19.72
CA ALA A 170 5.46 -16.10 -21.17
C ALA A 170 4.07 -15.55 -21.54
N TYR A 171 3.02 -16.03 -20.87
CA TYR A 171 1.64 -15.57 -21.06
C TYR A 171 1.47 -14.10 -20.67
N ALA A 172 1.94 -13.71 -19.50
CA ALA A 172 1.89 -12.32 -19.01
C ALA A 172 2.59 -11.35 -19.97
N ARG A 173 3.74 -11.76 -20.50
CA ARG A 173 4.46 -10.96 -21.51
C ARG A 173 3.63 -10.74 -22.78
N GLN A 174 2.93 -11.76 -23.28
CA GLN A 174 2.04 -11.64 -24.45
C GLN A 174 0.88 -10.67 -24.19
N LYS A 175 0.45 -10.58 -22.94
CA LYS A 175 -0.65 -9.71 -22.48
C LYS A 175 -0.18 -8.34 -22.01
N ASN A 176 1.12 -8.05 -22.08
CA ASN A 176 1.75 -6.82 -21.58
C ASN A 176 1.54 -6.59 -20.08
N VAL A 177 1.51 -7.65 -19.28
CA VAL A 177 1.37 -7.62 -17.83
C VAL A 177 2.68 -8.12 -17.19
N GLY A 178 3.13 -7.47 -16.12
CA GLY A 178 4.26 -7.92 -15.33
C GLY A 178 3.84 -8.87 -14.20
N LEU A 179 4.71 -9.79 -13.81
CA LEU A 179 4.48 -10.63 -12.64
C LEU A 179 5.38 -10.23 -11.49
N ILE A 180 4.81 -10.20 -10.30
CA ILE A 180 5.48 -10.01 -9.01
C ILE A 180 5.27 -11.30 -8.20
N LEU A 181 6.27 -11.71 -7.43
CA LEU A 181 6.19 -12.88 -6.58
C LEU A 181 6.22 -12.48 -5.11
N TRP A 182 5.44 -13.13 -4.29
CA TRP A 182 5.55 -13.06 -2.86
C TRP A 182 6.69 -13.95 -2.35
N ALA A 183 7.37 -13.52 -1.30
CA ALA A 183 8.43 -14.29 -0.66
C ALA A 183 8.46 -14.04 0.84
N GLY A 184 8.43 -15.08 1.65
CA GLY A 184 8.71 -14.93 3.08
C GLY A 184 10.16 -14.55 3.34
N TYR A 185 10.39 -13.73 4.36
CA TYR A 185 11.71 -13.19 4.72
C TYR A 185 12.83 -14.24 4.72
N HIS A 186 12.61 -15.35 5.43
CA HIS A 186 13.66 -16.36 5.56
C HIS A 186 13.98 -17.05 4.24
N ALA A 187 12.95 -17.36 3.44
CA ALA A 187 13.13 -17.97 2.12
C ALA A 187 13.92 -17.06 1.16
N PHE A 188 13.63 -15.76 1.18
CA PHE A 188 14.34 -14.78 0.37
C PHE A 188 15.78 -14.56 0.84
N ALA A 189 15.99 -14.45 2.18
CA ALA A 189 17.28 -14.15 2.77
C ALA A 189 18.32 -15.27 2.62
N ARG A 190 17.88 -16.54 2.50
CA ARG A 190 18.77 -17.71 2.41
C ARG A 190 19.73 -17.67 1.24
N ASP A 191 19.24 -17.26 0.06
CA ASP A 191 20.05 -17.20 -1.16
C ASP A 191 19.60 -16.02 -2.06
N MET A 192 19.57 -14.84 -1.47
CA MET A 192 19.03 -13.62 -2.05
C MET A 192 19.59 -13.31 -3.44
N GLU A 193 20.90 -13.47 -3.62
CA GLU A 193 21.60 -13.20 -4.90
C GLU A 193 21.10 -14.14 -5.99
N HIS A 194 21.03 -15.44 -5.72
CA HIS A 194 20.57 -16.44 -6.67
C HIS A 194 19.08 -16.30 -6.96
N VAL A 195 18.26 -16.05 -5.95
CA VAL A 195 16.81 -15.78 -6.09
C VAL A 195 16.61 -14.60 -7.04
N CYS A 196 17.23 -13.47 -6.76
CA CYS A 196 17.08 -12.28 -7.59
C CYS A 196 17.54 -12.51 -9.04
N LYS A 197 18.69 -13.15 -9.23
CA LYS A 197 19.21 -13.49 -10.56
C LYS A 197 18.25 -14.39 -11.33
N HIS A 198 17.88 -15.53 -10.73
CA HIS A 198 17.04 -16.55 -11.37
C HIS A 198 15.69 -15.99 -11.82
N TYR A 199 14.99 -15.29 -10.92
CA TYR A 199 13.66 -14.79 -11.24
C TYR A 199 13.67 -13.56 -12.15
N SER A 200 14.70 -12.72 -12.09
CA SER A 200 14.90 -11.66 -13.08
C SER A 200 15.14 -12.21 -14.49
N GLU A 201 15.98 -13.25 -14.63
CA GLU A 201 16.24 -13.94 -15.92
C GLU A 201 14.95 -14.60 -16.46
N MET A 202 14.06 -15.09 -15.59
CA MET A 202 12.75 -15.62 -15.96
C MET A 202 11.77 -14.52 -16.43
N GLY A 203 11.99 -13.26 -16.05
CA GLY A 203 11.18 -12.10 -16.44
C GLY A 203 10.26 -11.55 -15.36
N ILE A 204 10.38 -12.02 -14.11
CA ILE A 204 9.72 -11.47 -12.95
C ILE A 204 10.14 -10.01 -12.74
N LYS A 205 9.22 -9.17 -12.23
CA LYS A 205 9.40 -7.71 -12.09
C LYS A 205 9.74 -7.26 -10.68
N GLY A 206 9.47 -8.09 -9.69
CA GLY A 206 9.74 -7.74 -8.29
C GLY A 206 9.29 -8.80 -7.31
N PHE A 207 9.52 -8.49 -6.04
CA PHE A 207 9.10 -9.29 -4.91
C PHE A 207 8.35 -8.47 -3.87
N LYS A 208 7.25 -9.02 -3.37
CA LYS A 208 6.65 -8.67 -2.09
C LYS A 208 7.32 -9.55 -1.03
N ILE A 209 8.14 -8.94 -0.16
CA ILE A 209 8.91 -9.67 0.86
C ILE A 209 8.24 -9.46 2.21
N ASP A 210 7.85 -10.54 2.86
CA ASP A 210 6.97 -10.52 4.01
C ASP A 210 7.52 -11.23 5.25
N PHE A 211 6.90 -10.99 6.40
CA PHE A 211 7.19 -11.62 7.68
C PHE A 211 8.59 -11.35 8.26
N MET A 212 9.11 -10.12 8.09
CA MET A 212 10.30 -9.69 8.80
C MET A 212 10.02 -9.53 10.31
N ASP A 213 8.93 -8.85 10.68
CA ASP A 213 8.41 -8.61 12.04
C ASP A 213 9.46 -8.16 13.06
N ARG A 214 10.51 -7.51 12.57
CA ARG A 214 11.67 -7.04 13.32
C ARG A 214 12.15 -5.70 12.81
N ASP A 215 12.84 -4.98 13.68
CA ASP A 215 13.35 -3.64 13.42
C ASP A 215 14.72 -3.39 14.10
N ASP A 216 15.38 -4.47 14.51
CA ASP A 216 16.76 -4.40 15.02
C ASP A 216 17.77 -4.14 13.89
N GLN A 217 19.01 -3.84 14.24
CA GLN A 217 20.06 -3.49 13.29
C GLN A 217 20.21 -4.54 12.17
N GLU A 218 20.16 -5.83 12.49
CA GLU A 218 20.29 -6.91 11.50
C GLU A 218 19.16 -6.84 10.46
N MET A 219 17.94 -6.52 10.89
CA MET A 219 16.81 -6.40 10.00
C MET A 219 16.90 -5.13 9.12
N VAL A 220 17.37 -4.02 9.69
CA VAL A 220 17.64 -2.81 8.90
C VAL A 220 18.71 -3.10 7.84
N ASP A 221 19.80 -3.76 8.20
CA ASP A 221 20.85 -4.18 7.26
C ASP A 221 20.31 -5.11 6.17
N PHE A 222 19.37 -6.01 6.52
CA PHE A 222 18.68 -6.86 5.53
C PHE A 222 17.93 -6.02 4.50
N HIS A 223 17.16 -5.01 4.91
CA HIS A 223 16.41 -4.16 3.96
C HIS A 223 17.35 -3.46 2.97
N TYR A 224 18.47 -2.92 3.43
CA TYR A 224 19.46 -2.30 2.55
C TYR A 224 20.07 -3.31 1.58
N ARG A 225 20.44 -4.49 2.04
CA ARG A 225 21.00 -5.56 1.19
C ARG A 225 19.98 -6.08 0.18
N ALA A 226 18.74 -6.30 0.61
CA ALA A 226 17.66 -6.73 -0.29
C ALA A 226 17.41 -5.70 -1.39
N ALA A 227 17.34 -4.41 -1.03
CA ALA A 227 17.19 -3.32 -1.97
C ALA A 227 18.33 -3.27 -2.99
N GLU A 228 19.59 -3.36 -2.52
CA GLU A 228 20.79 -3.31 -3.36
C GLU A 228 20.87 -4.50 -4.32
N ILE A 229 20.67 -5.71 -3.84
CA ILE A 229 20.73 -6.92 -4.65
C ILE A 229 19.58 -6.97 -5.64
N ALA A 230 18.36 -6.65 -5.22
CA ALA A 230 17.22 -6.55 -6.14
C ALA A 230 17.47 -5.50 -7.23
N ALA A 231 18.03 -4.33 -6.90
CA ALA A 231 18.39 -3.30 -7.87
C ALA A 231 19.41 -3.78 -8.90
N LYS A 232 20.40 -4.55 -8.49
CA LYS A 232 21.41 -5.15 -9.39
C LYS A 232 20.75 -6.00 -10.49
N TYR A 233 19.67 -6.69 -10.16
CA TYR A 233 18.91 -7.55 -11.07
C TYR A 233 17.66 -6.89 -11.63
N LYS A 234 17.48 -5.58 -11.45
CA LYS A 234 16.33 -4.80 -11.93
C LYS A 234 15.00 -5.33 -11.43
N LEU A 235 14.93 -5.63 -10.14
CA LEU A 235 13.72 -6.08 -9.46
C LEU A 235 13.22 -5.00 -8.49
N MET A 236 11.91 -4.74 -8.52
CA MET A 236 11.23 -3.91 -7.52
C MET A 236 11.00 -4.70 -6.24
N VAL A 237 10.90 -3.99 -5.13
CA VAL A 237 10.64 -4.58 -3.81
C VAL A 237 9.51 -3.84 -3.14
N ASP A 238 8.57 -4.61 -2.60
CA ASP A 238 7.56 -4.19 -1.64
C ASP A 238 7.78 -4.95 -0.33
N PHE A 239 7.92 -4.22 0.79
CA PHE A 239 8.18 -4.84 2.09
C PHE A 239 6.90 -4.92 2.91
N HIS A 240 6.53 -6.15 3.31
CA HIS A 240 5.43 -6.46 4.21
C HIS A 240 5.93 -7.03 5.54
N GLY A 241 5.07 -7.08 6.58
CA GLY A 241 5.51 -7.50 7.92
C GLY A 241 6.74 -6.71 8.39
N THR A 242 6.78 -5.43 8.14
CA THR A 242 7.97 -4.58 8.28
C THR A 242 7.70 -3.33 9.12
N TYR A 243 8.74 -2.58 9.43
CA TYR A 243 8.65 -1.25 10.01
C TYR A 243 8.35 -0.19 8.93
N LYS A 244 7.83 0.98 9.35
CA LYS A 244 7.52 2.08 8.44
C LYS A 244 8.76 2.58 7.68
N PRO A 245 8.62 3.17 6.49
CA PRO A 245 9.72 3.72 5.70
C PRO A 245 10.56 4.74 6.49
N THR A 246 11.85 4.78 6.18
CA THR A 246 12.82 5.70 6.78
C THR A 246 13.62 6.48 5.74
N GLY A 247 13.12 6.50 4.50
CA GLY A 247 13.78 7.12 3.36
C GLY A 247 14.63 6.17 2.52
N LEU A 248 14.62 4.85 2.79
CA LEU A 248 15.32 3.85 1.97
C LEU A 248 14.88 3.91 0.50
N ASN A 249 13.61 4.19 0.24
CA ASN A 249 13.04 4.36 -1.10
C ASN A 249 13.62 5.56 -1.87
N ARG A 250 14.26 6.53 -1.23
CA ARG A 250 15.07 7.54 -1.91
C ARG A 250 16.45 7.02 -2.27
N THR A 251 17.08 6.28 -1.35
CA THR A 251 18.42 5.71 -1.54
C THR A 251 18.40 4.58 -2.58
N TYR A 252 17.37 3.76 -2.53
CA TYR A 252 17.09 2.67 -3.46
C TYR A 252 15.65 2.78 -4.00
N PRO A 253 15.43 3.55 -5.08
CA PRO A 253 14.09 3.76 -5.65
C PRO A 253 13.37 2.50 -6.13
N ASN A 254 14.05 1.36 -6.24
CA ASN A 254 13.43 0.07 -6.51
C ASN A 254 12.67 -0.51 -5.30
N VAL A 255 12.88 0.02 -4.09
CA VAL A 255 11.99 -0.22 -2.95
C VAL A 255 10.79 0.67 -3.15
N ILE A 256 9.76 0.11 -3.76
CA ILE A 256 8.66 0.87 -4.31
C ILE A 256 7.53 1.07 -3.31
N ASN A 257 7.34 0.13 -2.38
CA ASN A 257 6.28 0.22 -1.39
C ASN A 257 6.64 -0.47 -0.06
N TYR A 258 5.80 -0.22 0.96
CA TYR A 258 5.89 -0.78 2.30
C TYR A 258 4.50 -0.94 2.90
N GLU A 259 4.28 -2.04 3.60
CA GLU A 259 3.08 -2.18 4.44
C GLU A 259 3.16 -1.28 5.68
N ALA A 260 3.67 -1.79 6.78
CA ALA A 260 3.78 -1.14 8.10
C ALA A 260 2.52 -0.34 8.48
N VAL A 261 1.35 -0.91 8.25
CA VAL A 261 0.03 -0.29 8.43
C VAL A 261 -1.00 -1.37 8.81
N HIS A 262 -2.05 -0.99 9.50
CA HIS A 262 -3.23 -1.86 9.62
C HIS A 262 -4.02 -1.76 8.31
N GLY A 263 -3.57 -2.50 7.28
CA GLY A 263 -4.12 -2.46 5.93
C GLY A 263 -5.52 -3.08 5.84
N LEU A 264 -6.17 -2.91 4.67
CA LEU A 264 -7.50 -3.48 4.44
C LEU A 264 -7.49 -5.02 4.56
N GLU A 265 -6.36 -5.67 4.29
CA GLU A 265 -6.22 -7.12 4.43
C GLU A 265 -6.64 -7.63 5.81
N GLN A 266 -6.41 -6.83 6.86
CA GLN A 266 -6.78 -7.16 8.23
C GLN A 266 -8.30 -7.37 8.41
N MET A 267 -9.11 -6.84 7.50
CA MET A 267 -10.56 -7.00 7.54
C MET A 267 -11.02 -8.43 7.24
N LYS A 268 -10.16 -9.33 6.76
CA LYS A 268 -10.46 -10.76 6.63
C LYS A 268 -10.74 -11.42 7.99
N TRP A 269 -10.07 -10.96 9.06
CA TRP A 269 -10.11 -11.59 10.39
C TRP A 269 -10.31 -10.63 11.55
N SER A 270 -10.39 -9.33 11.30
CA SER A 270 -10.58 -8.35 12.37
C SER A 270 -11.92 -8.50 13.06
N ASP A 271 -11.90 -8.24 14.36
CA ASP A 271 -13.12 -8.20 15.19
C ASP A 271 -14.08 -7.12 14.70
N ILE A 272 -15.37 -7.34 14.93
CA ILE A 272 -16.45 -6.39 14.59
C ILE A 272 -16.32 -5.03 15.30
N HIS A 273 -15.56 -4.96 16.38
CA HIS A 273 -15.28 -3.72 17.11
C HIS A 273 -14.08 -2.95 16.54
N THR A 274 -13.35 -3.52 15.59
CA THR A 274 -12.28 -2.82 14.88
C THR A 274 -12.86 -1.64 14.13
N ASP A 275 -12.31 -0.45 14.32
CA ASP A 275 -12.72 0.77 13.65
C ASP A 275 -11.73 1.16 12.56
N GLN A 276 -11.79 0.44 11.43
CA GLN A 276 -10.94 0.70 10.27
C GLN A 276 -11.22 2.08 9.66
N VAL A 277 -12.48 2.50 9.66
CA VAL A 277 -12.90 3.77 9.07
C VAL A 277 -12.25 4.99 9.76
N THR A 278 -12.18 4.98 11.09
CA THR A 278 -11.47 6.04 11.84
C THR A 278 -9.95 5.90 11.69
N TYR A 279 -9.44 4.68 11.60
CA TYR A 279 -8.02 4.44 11.34
C TYR A 279 -7.59 5.06 10.00
N ASP A 280 -8.36 4.87 8.93
CA ASP A 280 -8.04 5.35 7.58
C ASP A 280 -8.02 6.88 7.45
N VAL A 281 -8.69 7.60 8.33
CA VAL A 281 -8.60 9.07 8.42
C VAL A 281 -7.62 9.55 9.50
N THR A 282 -6.88 8.62 10.11
CA THR A 282 -5.79 8.88 11.05
C THR A 282 -4.44 8.60 10.41
N MET A 283 -4.33 7.45 9.75
CA MET A 283 -3.10 6.93 9.16
C MET A 283 -2.39 7.90 8.20
N PRO A 284 -3.07 8.65 7.31
CA PRO A 284 -2.41 9.58 6.41
C PRO A 284 -1.61 10.70 7.10
N PHE A 285 -1.99 11.06 8.30
CA PHE A 285 -1.31 12.12 9.06
C PHE A 285 -0.09 11.62 9.85
N ILE A 286 -0.02 10.33 10.12
CA ILE A 286 1.04 9.74 10.96
C ILE A 286 1.92 8.76 10.20
N ARG A 287 1.34 7.75 9.54
CA ARG A 287 2.09 6.70 8.85
C ARG A 287 2.61 7.16 7.48
N MET A 288 1.79 7.83 6.67
CA MET A 288 2.19 8.30 5.35
C MET A 288 3.24 9.41 5.40
N LEU A 289 3.37 10.13 6.50
CA LEU A 289 4.47 11.07 6.72
C LEU A 289 5.85 10.39 6.64
N ALA A 290 5.92 9.09 6.89
CA ALA A 290 7.15 8.31 6.77
C ALA A 290 7.46 7.90 5.32
N GLY A 291 6.46 7.84 4.45
CA GLY A 291 6.59 7.43 3.05
C GLY A 291 5.42 6.58 2.54
N PRO A 292 5.56 5.95 1.37
CA PRO A 292 4.49 5.22 0.71
C PRO A 292 3.94 4.07 1.56
N VAL A 293 2.70 3.65 1.26
CA VAL A 293 1.98 2.63 2.00
C VAL A 293 1.30 1.63 1.07
N ASP A 294 1.55 0.35 1.27
CA ASP A 294 0.73 -0.72 0.71
C ASP A 294 -0.43 -1.03 1.66
N TYR A 295 -1.55 -0.36 1.42
CA TYR A 295 -2.75 -0.46 2.24
C TYR A 295 -3.69 -1.58 1.76
N THR A 296 -3.54 -2.03 0.53
CA THR A 296 -4.35 -3.09 -0.11
C THR A 296 -5.83 -2.74 -0.33
N GLN A 297 -6.13 -1.50 -0.72
CA GLN A 297 -7.50 -1.01 -0.95
C GLN A 297 -8.16 -1.58 -2.20
N GLY A 298 -9.44 -1.22 -2.40
CA GLY A 298 -10.20 -1.48 -3.62
C GLY A 298 -11.33 -2.49 -3.48
N ALA A 299 -11.76 -2.79 -2.26
CA ALA A 299 -12.87 -3.73 -2.05
C ALA A 299 -14.15 -3.28 -2.75
N MET A 300 -14.76 -4.18 -3.49
CA MET A 300 -16.09 -4.03 -4.10
C MET A 300 -17.19 -4.63 -3.22
N HIS A 301 -16.84 -5.39 -2.20
CA HIS A 301 -17.74 -5.82 -1.14
C HIS A 301 -17.58 -4.90 0.06
N ASN A 302 -18.57 -4.01 0.28
CA ASN A 302 -18.50 -2.92 1.24
C ASN A 302 -19.59 -3.07 2.31
N ALA A 303 -19.26 -2.78 3.57
CA ALA A 303 -20.19 -2.90 4.69
C ALA A 303 -20.27 -1.61 5.51
N ASN A 304 -21.50 -1.21 5.90
CA ASN A 304 -21.68 -0.22 6.93
C ASN A 304 -21.30 -0.80 8.31
N LYS A 305 -21.19 0.05 9.32
CA LYS A 305 -20.73 -0.33 10.67
C LYS A 305 -21.48 -1.51 11.29
N ARG A 306 -22.76 -1.69 10.97
CA ARG A 306 -23.62 -2.74 11.55
C ARG A 306 -23.58 -4.05 10.78
N CYS A 307 -23.18 -4.02 9.51
CA CYS A 307 -23.20 -5.17 8.62
C CYS A 307 -21.82 -5.81 8.45
N TYR A 308 -20.76 -5.13 8.89
CA TYR A 308 -19.42 -5.69 8.82
C TYR A 308 -19.29 -6.94 9.72
N HIS A 309 -18.71 -7.97 9.14
CA HIS A 309 -18.19 -9.14 9.83
C HIS A 309 -16.98 -9.66 9.07
N SER A 310 -16.03 -10.25 9.78
CA SER A 310 -14.86 -10.87 9.14
C SER A 310 -15.25 -12.14 8.39
N SER A 311 -14.62 -12.37 7.25
CA SER A 311 -14.79 -13.57 6.45
C SER A 311 -13.48 -13.87 5.71
N MET A 312 -13.01 -15.10 5.82
CA MET A 312 -11.82 -15.55 5.08
C MET A 312 -12.09 -15.70 3.58
N ASP A 313 -13.28 -16.16 3.20
CA ASP A 313 -13.61 -16.50 1.81
C ASP A 313 -14.27 -15.34 1.04
N THR A 314 -15.03 -14.51 1.73
CA THR A 314 -15.74 -13.37 1.13
C THR A 314 -15.53 -12.12 1.95
N PRO A 315 -14.31 -11.63 2.06
CA PRO A 315 -13.98 -10.48 2.89
C PRO A 315 -14.70 -9.20 2.41
N MET A 316 -14.85 -8.25 3.31
CA MET A 316 -15.49 -6.98 3.03
C MET A 316 -14.76 -5.84 3.71
N SER A 317 -14.82 -4.64 3.11
CA SER A 317 -14.35 -3.41 3.74
C SER A 317 -15.39 -2.83 4.69
N GLN A 318 -14.95 -2.08 5.68
CA GLN A 318 -15.81 -1.13 6.38
C GLN A 318 -15.91 0.19 5.59
N GLY A 319 -17.07 0.85 5.67
CA GLY A 319 -17.34 2.11 4.96
C GLY A 319 -17.89 1.90 3.56
N THR A 320 -18.03 3.00 2.81
CA THR A 320 -18.73 2.99 1.53
C THR A 320 -17.84 2.59 0.35
N ARG A 321 -18.48 2.31 -0.82
CA ARG A 321 -17.81 2.11 -2.09
C ARG A 321 -16.95 3.32 -2.48
N CYS A 322 -17.50 4.53 -2.34
CA CYS A 322 -16.78 5.76 -2.69
C CYS A 322 -15.57 6.00 -1.81
N ARG A 323 -15.57 5.50 -0.57
CA ARG A 323 -14.38 5.48 0.28
C ARG A 323 -13.27 4.67 -0.39
N GLN A 324 -13.53 3.44 -0.84
CA GLN A 324 -12.55 2.59 -1.50
C GLN A 324 -11.97 3.22 -2.76
N LEU A 325 -12.78 3.94 -3.54
CA LEU A 325 -12.30 4.69 -4.69
C LEU A 325 -11.42 5.88 -4.29
N ALA A 326 -11.80 6.60 -3.23
CA ALA A 326 -11.05 7.76 -2.75
C ALA A 326 -9.70 7.38 -2.15
N GLU A 327 -9.56 6.20 -1.54
CA GLU A 327 -8.31 5.68 -0.97
C GLU A 327 -7.19 5.60 -2.02
N TYR A 328 -7.49 5.30 -3.28
CA TYR A 328 -6.51 5.33 -4.39
C TYR A 328 -5.92 6.71 -4.64
N VAL A 329 -6.60 7.76 -4.23
CA VAL A 329 -6.11 9.15 -4.37
C VAL A 329 -5.50 9.64 -3.06
N VAL A 330 -6.08 9.28 -1.91
CA VAL A 330 -5.63 9.75 -0.60
C VAL A 330 -4.32 9.08 -0.20
N PHE A 331 -4.22 7.75 -0.38
CA PHE A 331 -3.03 7.01 0.01
C PHE A 331 -1.93 7.09 -1.06
N GLU A 332 -0.69 7.25 -0.62
CA GLU A 332 0.46 7.24 -1.50
C GLU A 332 0.97 5.81 -1.66
N SER A 333 0.74 5.23 -2.82
CA SER A 333 1.09 3.84 -3.12
C SER A 333 1.60 3.70 -4.56
N PRO A 334 2.91 3.78 -4.80
CA PRO A 334 3.47 3.63 -6.15
C PRO A 334 3.31 2.24 -6.74
N LEU A 335 3.15 1.21 -5.92
CA LEU A 335 2.73 -0.14 -6.31
C LEU A 335 1.40 -0.42 -5.63
N ASN A 336 0.30 -0.21 -6.34
CA ASN A 336 -1.01 -0.04 -5.74
C ASN A 336 -1.90 -1.26 -5.97
N MET A 337 -2.23 -1.99 -4.91
CA MET A 337 -3.01 -3.22 -5.00
C MET A 337 -4.47 -2.96 -5.37
N LEU A 338 -5.04 -3.89 -6.14
CA LEU A 338 -6.47 -4.10 -6.33
C LEU A 338 -6.81 -5.38 -5.58
N CYS A 339 -7.43 -5.27 -4.40
CA CYS A 339 -7.59 -6.39 -3.50
C CYS A 339 -8.76 -7.31 -3.83
N ASP A 340 -9.74 -6.86 -4.62
CA ASP A 340 -10.92 -7.67 -4.94
C ASP A 340 -10.71 -8.58 -6.16
N SER A 341 -11.65 -9.47 -6.39
CA SER A 341 -11.56 -10.45 -7.48
C SER A 341 -11.90 -9.83 -8.85
N PRO A 342 -11.35 -10.36 -9.95
CA PRO A 342 -11.77 -10.01 -11.30
C PRO A 342 -13.29 -10.05 -11.48
N THR A 343 -13.96 -11.05 -10.91
CA THR A 343 -15.43 -11.17 -10.99
C THR A 343 -16.16 -9.97 -10.37
N ASN A 344 -15.68 -9.49 -9.22
CA ASN A 344 -16.31 -8.35 -8.55
C ASN A 344 -15.98 -7.03 -9.28
N TYR A 345 -14.76 -6.88 -9.77
CA TYR A 345 -14.36 -5.72 -10.57
C TYR A 345 -15.10 -5.67 -11.92
N ASP A 346 -15.24 -6.78 -12.63
CA ASP A 346 -15.99 -6.85 -13.89
C ASP A 346 -17.49 -6.53 -13.68
N ARG A 347 -18.07 -6.87 -12.54
CA ARG A 347 -19.44 -6.51 -12.16
C ARG A 347 -19.60 -5.02 -11.88
N GLU A 348 -18.59 -4.39 -11.35
CA GLU A 348 -18.54 -2.97 -10.99
C GLU A 348 -17.65 -2.19 -11.98
N GLU A 349 -17.89 -2.39 -13.26
CA GLU A 349 -17.05 -1.96 -14.39
C GLU A 349 -16.69 -0.47 -14.31
N GLU A 350 -17.66 0.42 -14.06
CA GLU A 350 -17.36 1.87 -14.01
C GLU A 350 -16.47 2.28 -12.82
N CYS A 351 -16.55 1.57 -11.69
CA CYS A 351 -15.63 1.76 -10.58
C CYS A 351 -14.22 1.25 -10.94
N THR A 352 -14.14 0.11 -11.60
CA THR A 352 -12.90 -0.50 -12.07
C THR A 352 -12.20 0.37 -13.12
N GLU A 353 -12.94 0.89 -14.09
CA GLU A 353 -12.43 1.84 -15.08
C GLU A 353 -11.90 3.11 -14.41
N PHE A 354 -12.61 3.65 -13.42
CA PHE A 354 -12.13 4.80 -12.67
C PHE A 354 -10.81 4.49 -11.96
N ILE A 355 -10.72 3.40 -11.22
CA ILE A 355 -9.46 2.94 -10.57
C ILE A 355 -8.35 2.81 -11.61
N ALA A 356 -8.62 2.20 -12.76
CA ALA A 356 -7.65 1.99 -13.84
C ALA A 356 -7.07 3.32 -14.35
N THR A 357 -7.83 4.41 -14.33
CA THR A 357 -7.34 5.73 -14.77
C THR A 357 -6.50 6.48 -13.75
N ILE A 358 -6.54 6.07 -12.45
CA ILE A 358 -5.81 6.77 -11.38
C ILE A 358 -4.32 6.43 -11.48
N PRO A 359 -3.41 7.43 -11.57
CA PRO A 359 -1.98 7.20 -11.52
C PRO A 359 -1.52 6.72 -10.15
N THR A 360 -0.41 6.02 -10.11
CA THR A 360 0.23 5.58 -8.86
C THR A 360 1.40 6.49 -8.43
N VAL A 361 1.83 7.40 -9.31
CA VAL A 361 2.89 8.38 -9.03
C VAL A 361 2.46 9.76 -9.51
N TRP A 362 2.70 10.76 -8.70
CA TRP A 362 2.16 12.09 -8.85
C TRP A 362 3.24 13.14 -9.09
N GLU A 363 2.89 14.20 -9.84
CA GLU A 363 3.76 15.36 -10.07
C GLU A 363 3.53 16.45 -9.02
N GLN A 364 2.32 16.48 -8.44
CA GLN A 364 1.96 17.41 -7.39
C GLN A 364 0.96 16.79 -6.44
N THR A 365 1.12 17.06 -5.15
CA THR A 365 0.21 16.65 -4.07
C THR A 365 -0.12 17.86 -3.22
N ILE A 366 -1.39 18.01 -2.83
CA ILE A 366 -1.90 19.07 -1.97
C ILE A 366 -2.83 18.44 -0.94
N ALA A 367 -2.49 18.57 0.34
CA ALA A 367 -3.44 18.33 1.42
C ALA A 367 -4.42 19.52 1.50
N MET A 368 -5.62 19.35 0.97
CA MET A 368 -6.59 20.44 0.87
C MET A 368 -7.17 20.81 2.22
N ASN A 369 -7.61 19.80 2.96
CA ASN A 369 -8.11 19.92 4.32
C ASN A 369 -7.99 18.57 5.05
N GLY A 370 -8.14 18.58 6.36
CA GLY A 370 -8.10 17.38 7.16
C GLY A 370 -8.00 17.66 8.65
N GLU A 371 -8.50 16.70 9.42
CA GLU A 371 -8.44 16.67 10.88
C GLU A 371 -8.27 15.21 11.31
N ILE A 372 -7.22 14.92 12.06
CA ILE A 372 -6.84 13.55 12.47
C ILE A 372 -8.02 12.84 13.12
N GLY A 373 -8.32 11.63 12.64
CA GLY A 373 -9.41 10.79 13.14
C GLY A 373 -10.80 11.24 12.72
N LYS A 374 -10.93 12.31 11.91
CA LYS A 374 -12.21 12.81 11.46
C LYS A 374 -12.39 12.77 9.95
N TYR A 375 -11.51 13.40 9.20
CA TYR A 375 -11.60 13.42 7.73
C TYR A 375 -10.29 13.90 7.11
N ILE A 376 -10.14 13.63 5.81
CA ILE A 376 -9.03 14.09 4.98
C ILE A 376 -9.49 14.31 3.55
N THR A 377 -8.93 15.32 2.89
CA THR A 377 -9.05 15.52 1.43
C THR A 377 -7.69 15.81 0.83
N MET A 378 -7.33 15.03 -0.18
CA MET A 378 -6.09 15.18 -0.94
C MET A 378 -6.41 15.49 -2.40
N ALA A 379 -5.66 16.41 -3.00
CA ALA A 379 -5.64 16.64 -4.43
C ALA A 379 -4.28 16.27 -5.02
N ARG A 380 -4.27 15.53 -6.12
CA ARG A 380 -3.03 15.04 -6.75
C ARG A 380 -3.10 15.24 -8.25
N ARG A 381 -1.98 15.59 -8.89
CA ARG A 381 -1.91 15.89 -10.32
C ARG A 381 -0.94 14.97 -11.06
N LYS A 382 -1.38 14.56 -12.24
CA LYS A 382 -0.53 13.91 -13.23
C LYS A 382 -0.84 14.49 -14.61
N GLY A 383 0.16 15.06 -15.28
CA GLY A 383 -0.07 15.81 -16.51
C GLY A 383 -1.05 16.96 -16.27
N ASP A 384 -2.08 17.04 -17.10
CA ASP A 384 -3.15 18.05 -17.03
C ASP A 384 -4.38 17.61 -16.22
N VAL A 385 -4.33 16.42 -15.62
CA VAL A 385 -5.46 15.86 -14.88
C VAL A 385 -5.19 15.92 -13.37
N TRP A 386 -6.19 16.38 -12.63
CA TRP A 386 -6.22 16.35 -11.18
C TRP A 386 -7.14 15.25 -10.67
N TYR A 387 -6.76 14.62 -9.59
CA TYR A 387 -7.57 13.67 -8.85
C TYR A 387 -7.76 14.19 -7.45
N VAL A 388 -8.98 14.10 -6.92
CA VAL A 388 -9.30 14.50 -5.54
C VAL A 388 -9.95 13.34 -4.84
N GLY A 389 -9.43 12.97 -3.68
CA GLY A 389 -10.01 11.95 -2.80
C GLY A 389 -10.37 12.57 -1.45
N SER A 390 -11.57 12.30 -0.98
CA SER A 390 -12.04 12.71 0.35
C SER A 390 -12.54 11.51 1.13
N LEU A 391 -12.16 11.40 2.39
CA LEU A 391 -12.59 10.37 3.33
C LEU A 391 -13.16 11.02 4.59
N THR A 392 -14.18 10.41 5.20
CA THR A 392 -14.70 10.79 6.52
C THR A 392 -14.73 9.59 7.46
N ASN A 393 -14.73 9.84 8.77
CA ASN A 393 -14.98 8.82 9.79
C ASN A 393 -16.48 8.42 9.78
N TRP A 394 -16.97 7.81 10.87
CA TRP A 394 -18.39 7.43 10.98
C TRP A 394 -19.36 8.63 11.14
N ASP A 395 -18.87 9.86 11.07
CA ASP A 395 -19.74 11.04 10.99
C ASP A 395 -19.95 11.43 9.53
N ALA A 396 -21.21 11.50 9.10
CA ALA A 396 -21.55 12.04 7.80
C ALA A 396 -21.08 13.50 7.70
N ARG A 397 -20.53 13.89 6.53
CA ARG A 397 -19.89 15.19 6.38
C ARG A 397 -20.20 15.87 5.05
N THR A 398 -20.40 17.17 5.11
CA THR A 398 -20.44 18.02 3.92
C THR A 398 -19.23 18.93 3.92
N LEU A 399 -18.44 18.89 2.85
CA LEU A 399 -17.27 19.73 2.67
C LEU A 399 -17.41 20.62 1.45
N THR A 400 -16.90 21.84 1.54
CA THR A 400 -16.68 22.71 0.38
C THR A 400 -15.23 22.63 -0.01
N LEU A 401 -14.94 22.04 -1.15
CA LEU A 401 -13.60 21.90 -1.71
C LEU A 401 -13.19 23.21 -2.38
N ASP A 402 -12.01 23.71 -2.03
CA ASP A 402 -11.38 24.86 -2.67
C ASP A 402 -10.48 24.39 -3.82
N LEU A 403 -10.98 24.51 -5.05
CA LEU A 403 -10.29 24.11 -6.27
C LEU A 403 -9.54 25.30 -6.92
N SER A 404 -9.15 26.31 -6.16
CA SER A 404 -8.46 27.50 -6.68
C SER A 404 -7.10 27.20 -7.31
N PHE A 405 -6.51 26.05 -7.02
CA PHE A 405 -5.30 25.56 -7.67
C PHE A 405 -5.48 25.18 -9.15
N LEU A 406 -6.72 25.02 -9.61
CA LEU A 406 -7.00 24.83 -11.01
C LEU A 406 -6.75 26.15 -11.76
N GLY A 407 -5.90 26.13 -12.75
CA GLY A 407 -5.61 27.31 -13.57
C GLY A 407 -6.82 27.84 -14.33
N ALA A 408 -6.60 28.85 -15.18
CA ALA A 408 -7.63 29.43 -16.03
C ALA A 408 -8.22 28.39 -17.01
N GLY A 409 -9.45 28.64 -17.46
CA GLY A 409 -10.16 27.80 -18.40
C GLY A 409 -11.38 27.10 -17.78
N ARG A 410 -12.07 26.32 -18.62
CA ARG A 410 -13.19 25.49 -18.19
C ARG A 410 -12.68 24.14 -17.73
N TRP A 411 -13.25 23.64 -16.66
CA TRP A 411 -12.90 22.38 -16.06
C TRP A 411 -14.14 21.55 -15.77
N LYS A 412 -14.05 20.25 -15.99
CA LYS A 412 -15.06 19.26 -15.65
C LYS A 412 -14.55 18.32 -14.58
N ALA A 413 -15.46 17.83 -13.75
CA ALA A 413 -15.20 16.77 -12.79
C ALA A 413 -16.09 15.57 -13.07
N GLU A 414 -15.49 14.42 -13.30
CA GLU A 414 -16.12 13.13 -13.12
C GLU A 414 -16.02 12.78 -11.64
N MET A 415 -17.14 12.56 -10.98
CA MET A 415 -17.22 12.43 -9.53
C MET A 415 -17.99 11.17 -9.13
N PHE A 416 -17.38 10.35 -8.30
CA PHE A 416 -18.01 9.26 -7.58
C PHE A 416 -18.28 9.74 -6.15
N HIS A 417 -19.52 9.73 -5.72
CA HIS A 417 -19.92 10.16 -4.38
C HIS A 417 -20.98 9.23 -3.80
N ASP A 418 -21.07 9.18 -2.49
CA ASP A 418 -22.01 8.34 -1.77
C ASP A 418 -23.46 8.63 -2.20
N GLY A 419 -24.20 7.57 -2.46
CA GLY A 419 -25.63 7.63 -2.76
C GLY A 419 -26.48 7.95 -1.52
N VAL A 420 -27.73 8.28 -1.73
CA VAL A 420 -28.66 8.66 -0.64
C VAL A 420 -28.90 7.52 0.36
N ASN A 421 -28.70 6.27 -0.05
CA ASN A 421 -28.88 5.09 0.80
C ASN A 421 -27.54 4.51 1.29
N ALA A 422 -26.39 5.16 1.09
CA ALA A 422 -25.08 4.63 1.45
C ALA A 422 -24.94 4.27 2.95
N ASN A 423 -25.65 4.97 3.84
CA ASN A 423 -25.72 4.61 5.26
C ASN A 423 -26.38 3.25 5.53
N ARG A 424 -27.15 2.70 4.57
CA ARG A 424 -27.81 1.40 4.66
C ARG A 424 -27.16 0.35 3.76
N LEU A 425 -26.81 0.76 2.56
CA LEU A 425 -26.18 -0.04 1.53
C LEU A 425 -24.83 0.62 1.17
N ALA A 426 -23.75 0.15 1.78
CA ALA A 426 -22.45 0.76 1.65
C ALA A 426 -21.92 0.81 0.20
N SER A 427 -22.48 -0.01 -0.68
CA SER A 427 -22.20 -0.02 -2.11
C SER A 427 -23.04 0.98 -2.91
N ASP A 428 -23.97 1.72 -2.27
CA ASP A 428 -24.78 2.71 -2.98
C ASP A 428 -23.95 3.97 -3.27
N TYR A 429 -23.77 4.27 -4.55
CA TYR A 429 -23.01 5.42 -5.03
C TYR A 429 -23.66 6.05 -6.26
N GLN A 430 -23.23 7.24 -6.59
CA GLN A 430 -23.58 7.92 -7.84
C GLN A 430 -22.33 8.39 -8.56
N LYS A 431 -22.31 8.19 -9.89
CA LYS A 431 -21.34 8.76 -10.81
C LYS A 431 -21.96 9.96 -11.51
N THR A 432 -21.32 11.10 -11.43
CA THR A 432 -21.80 12.34 -12.07
C THR A 432 -20.66 13.03 -12.80
N VAL A 433 -20.98 13.72 -13.89
CA VAL A 433 -20.06 14.64 -14.57
C VAL A 433 -20.63 16.04 -14.45
N THR A 434 -19.86 16.96 -13.91
CA THR A 434 -20.29 18.33 -13.66
C THR A 434 -19.21 19.35 -14.05
N ASP A 435 -19.65 20.54 -14.44
CA ASP A 435 -18.73 21.65 -14.65
C ASP A 435 -18.22 22.18 -13.31
N ILE A 436 -16.94 22.51 -13.24
CA ILE A 436 -16.38 23.20 -12.07
C ILE A 436 -16.83 24.66 -12.11
N PRO A 437 -17.51 25.13 -11.06
CA PRO A 437 -18.00 26.50 -11.01
C PRO A 437 -16.88 27.54 -11.15
N ALA A 438 -17.20 28.72 -11.70
CA ALA A 438 -16.25 29.82 -11.80
C ALA A 438 -15.66 30.25 -10.42
N SER A 439 -16.44 30.07 -9.35
CA SER A 439 -16.00 30.29 -7.96
C SER A 439 -14.92 29.32 -7.50
N ARG A 440 -14.62 28.25 -8.24
CA ARG A 440 -13.73 27.17 -7.84
C ARG A 440 -14.11 26.52 -6.51
N LYS A 441 -15.36 26.58 -6.13
CA LYS A 441 -15.90 25.94 -4.92
C LYS A 441 -16.84 24.81 -5.33
N LEU A 442 -16.55 23.60 -4.87
CA LEU A 442 -17.37 22.41 -5.11
C LEU A 442 -17.79 21.80 -3.78
N THR A 443 -19.08 21.62 -3.58
CA THR A 443 -19.60 20.98 -2.36
C THR A 443 -19.73 19.47 -2.59
N VAL A 444 -19.15 18.68 -1.67
CA VAL A 444 -19.26 17.23 -1.66
C VAL A 444 -19.93 16.78 -0.36
N LYS A 445 -20.76 15.73 -0.45
CA LYS A 445 -21.43 15.12 0.70
C LYS A 445 -20.95 13.68 0.84
N MET A 446 -20.60 13.29 2.04
CA MET A 446 -20.16 11.95 2.38
C MET A 446 -21.07 11.35 3.44
N ALA A 447 -21.46 10.10 3.27
CA ALA A 447 -22.21 9.32 4.23
C ALA A 447 -21.34 8.94 5.44
N GLN A 448 -21.88 8.22 6.42
CA GLN A 448 -21.11 7.65 7.52
C GLN A 448 -20.09 6.63 6.99
N GLY A 449 -18.81 6.79 7.35
CA GLY A 449 -17.73 5.98 6.78
C GLY A 449 -17.55 6.19 5.29
N GLY A 450 -17.98 7.33 4.77
CA GLY A 450 -18.06 7.63 3.37
C GLY A 450 -16.82 8.21 2.74
N GLY A 451 -16.92 8.41 1.44
CA GLY A 451 -15.89 9.03 0.63
C GLY A 451 -16.42 9.72 -0.61
N CYS A 452 -15.52 10.40 -1.30
CA CYS A 452 -15.78 11.01 -2.61
C CYS A 452 -14.49 11.00 -3.42
N ALA A 453 -14.56 10.55 -4.67
CA ALA A 453 -13.42 10.52 -5.58
C ALA A 453 -13.74 11.30 -6.87
N LEU A 454 -12.82 12.16 -7.29
CA LEU A 454 -12.99 13.00 -8.47
C LEU A 454 -11.80 12.85 -9.42
N LYS A 455 -12.10 12.89 -10.72
CA LYS A 455 -11.15 13.13 -11.80
C LYS A 455 -11.50 14.46 -12.46
N ILE A 456 -10.59 15.43 -12.42
CA ILE A 456 -10.82 16.80 -12.89
C ILE A 456 -9.90 17.07 -14.08
N TYR A 457 -10.49 17.49 -15.19
CA TYR A 457 -9.81 17.70 -16.46
C TYR A 457 -10.32 18.96 -17.18
N LYS A 458 -9.51 19.51 -18.06
CA LYS A 458 -9.91 20.63 -18.91
C LYS A 458 -10.90 20.17 -19.96
N GLU A 459 -11.88 21.03 -20.25
CA GLU A 459 -12.80 20.86 -21.36
C GLU A 459 -12.11 21.08 -22.70
#